data_5f788b299bf46d57fc40794c713d1451
#
_entry.id   5f788b299bf46d57fc40794c713d1451
#
_cell.length_a   1.000
_cell.length_b   1.000
_cell.length_c   1.000
_cell.angle_alpha   90.00
_cell.angle_beta   90.00
_cell.angle_gamma   90.00
#
_symmetry.space_group_name_H-M   'P 1'
#
loop_
_entity.id
_entity.type
_entity.pdbx_description
1 polymer ?
#
loop_
_entity_poly.entity_id
_entity_poly.type
_entity_poly.pdbx_seq_one_letter_code
_entity_poly.pdbx_strand_id
1 'polypeptide(L)'
;MKRKQYGFTLMEMLVVIVVGFIIIFLVYQTMATTLKVSGAIRERIAETQRINFFLNSFSARMLCVVPDSSNNSFQSNEISVELNEYQCRKIIKYSAELNENGKYNLTVTEKDIFLDTEFSYPAITDLDNVEFSFFDGETWATLWDKDTIPEGIAITLEIKNSKIFLPVNLDIKSAQQT
;
A
#
# COMPACT_ATOMS: atom_id res chain seq x y z
N MET A 1 75.88 -19.67 14.25
CA MET A 1 75.02 -18.54 14.52
C MET A 1 73.87 -18.98 15.45
N LYS A 2 73.90 -18.55 16.74
CA LYS A 2 72.80 -18.83 17.67
C LYS A 2 71.66 -17.85 17.40
N ARG A 3 70.46 -18.34 16.92
CA ARG A 3 69.22 -17.54 16.80
C ARG A 3 68.79 -17.19 18.24
N LYS A 4 68.70 -15.89 18.54
CA LYS A 4 68.06 -15.40 19.77
C LYS A 4 66.55 -15.67 19.62
N GLN A 5 66.04 -16.57 20.45
CA GLN A 5 64.59 -16.75 20.60
C GLN A 5 64.07 -15.62 21.52
N TYR A 6 63.32 -14.71 20.99
CA TYR A 6 62.56 -13.69 21.75
C TYR A 6 61.27 -14.37 22.21
N GLY A 7 61.09 -14.56 23.49
CA GLY A 7 59.83 -14.97 24.09
C GLY A 7 58.89 -13.76 24.19
N PHE A 8 57.62 -13.97 23.91
CA PHE A 8 56.59 -12.95 24.15
C PHE A 8 56.52 -12.60 25.64
N THR A 9 56.48 -11.33 25.97
CA THR A 9 56.28 -10.87 27.34
C THR A 9 54.81 -11.03 27.75
N LEU A 10 54.56 -11.29 29.03
CA LEU A 10 53.17 -11.40 29.56
C LEU A 10 52.37 -10.14 29.28
N MET A 11 53.00 -8.99 29.22
CA MET A 11 52.40 -7.69 28.90
C MET A 11 51.95 -7.60 27.43
N GLU A 12 52.72 -8.12 26.48
CA GLU A 12 52.31 -8.17 25.05
C GLU A 12 51.08 -9.04 24.84
N MET A 13 51.03 -10.20 25.50
CA MET A 13 49.84 -11.06 25.41
C MET A 13 48.61 -10.39 26.00
N LEU A 14 48.74 -9.66 27.11
CA LEU A 14 47.62 -8.93 27.72
C LEU A 14 47.08 -7.82 26.78
N VAL A 15 47.97 -7.05 26.15
CA VAL A 15 47.58 -6.00 25.19
C VAL A 15 46.88 -6.60 24.01
N VAL A 16 47.34 -7.70 23.43
CA VAL A 16 46.70 -8.38 22.28
C VAL A 16 45.31 -8.84 22.66
N ILE A 17 45.09 -9.40 23.85
CA ILE A 17 43.77 -9.84 24.31
C ILE A 17 42.82 -8.64 24.44
N VAL A 18 43.25 -7.54 25.07
CA VAL A 18 42.44 -6.36 25.27
C VAL A 18 42.03 -5.74 23.91
N VAL A 19 42.99 -5.60 22.99
CA VAL A 19 42.71 -5.08 21.63
C VAL A 19 41.75 -6.01 20.90
N GLY A 20 41.94 -7.32 21.02
CA GLY A 20 41.05 -8.32 20.44
C GLY A 20 39.60 -8.18 20.95
N PHE A 21 39.38 -7.99 22.24
CA PHE A 21 38.07 -7.75 22.82
C PHE A 21 37.44 -6.47 22.33
N ILE A 22 38.18 -5.37 22.20
CA ILE A 22 37.69 -4.10 21.67
C ILE A 22 37.20 -4.27 20.23
N ILE A 23 37.97 -4.94 19.38
CA ILE A 23 37.59 -5.18 17.98
C ILE A 23 36.32 -6.02 17.90
N ILE A 24 36.23 -7.13 18.64
CA ILE A 24 35.06 -8.00 18.68
C ILE A 24 33.83 -7.21 19.15
N PHE A 25 33.94 -6.38 20.17
CA PHE A 25 32.88 -5.56 20.70
C PHE A 25 32.35 -4.54 19.66
N LEU A 26 33.25 -3.86 18.95
CA LEU A 26 32.91 -2.92 17.89
C LEU A 26 32.15 -3.61 16.71
N VAL A 27 32.65 -4.78 16.29
CA VAL A 27 32.01 -5.58 15.25
C VAL A 27 30.62 -6.01 15.70
N TYR A 28 30.45 -6.47 16.93
CA TYR A 28 29.16 -6.85 17.47
C TYR A 28 28.15 -5.67 17.49
N GLN A 29 28.60 -4.49 17.98
CA GLN A 29 27.74 -3.29 17.97
C GLN A 29 27.32 -2.89 16.57
N THR A 30 28.26 -2.89 15.62
CA THR A 30 27.97 -2.55 14.23
C THR A 30 26.94 -3.52 13.64
N MET A 31 27.12 -4.82 13.87
CA MET A 31 26.18 -5.84 13.40
C MET A 31 24.78 -5.67 14.00
N ALA A 32 24.69 -5.45 15.32
CA ALA A 32 23.42 -5.26 16.00
C ALA A 32 22.66 -4.02 15.48
N THR A 33 23.37 -2.92 15.22
CA THR A 33 22.79 -1.70 14.65
C THR A 33 22.32 -1.94 13.22
N THR A 34 23.11 -2.61 12.39
CA THR A 34 22.76 -2.92 11.01
C THR A 34 21.51 -3.80 10.92
N LEU A 35 21.36 -4.79 11.79
CA LEU A 35 20.18 -5.65 11.83
C LEU A 35 18.90 -4.86 12.20
N LYS A 36 18.97 -3.95 13.17
CA LYS A 36 17.83 -3.09 13.55
C LYS A 36 17.40 -2.17 12.40
N VAL A 37 18.36 -1.51 11.75
CA VAL A 37 18.10 -0.62 10.62
C VAL A 37 17.52 -1.40 9.44
N SER A 38 18.08 -2.56 9.13
CA SER A 38 17.59 -3.43 8.06
C SER A 38 16.13 -3.88 8.29
N GLY A 39 15.76 -4.19 9.55
CA GLY A 39 14.38 -4.52 9.91
C GLY A 39 13.40 -3.37 9.63
N ALA A 40 13.74 -2.16 10.10
CA ALA A 40 12.91 -0.98 9.88
C ALA A 40 12.76 -0.60 8.39
N ILE A 41 13.82 -0.77 7.61
CA ILE A 41 13.78 -0.53 6.15
C ILE A 41 12.85 -1.55 5.47
N ARG A 42 12.93 -2.84 5.82
CA ARG A 42 12.07 -3.88 5.25
C ARG A 42 10.60 -3.60 5.50
N GLU A 43 10.24 -3.18 6.70
CA GLU A 43 8.86 -2.84 7.05
C GLU A 43 8.33 -1.67 6.20
N ARG A 44 9.12 -0.60 6.05
CA ARG A 44 8.76 0.53 5.18
C ARG A 44 8.61 0.14 3.71
N ILE A 45 9.50 -0.71 3.20
CA ILE A 45 9.41 -1.21 1.83
C ILE A 45 8.13 -2.02 1.65
N ALA A 46 7.79 -2.91 2.58
CA ALA A 46 6.58 -3.73 2.52
C ALA A 46 5.31 -2.86 2.54
N GLU A 47 5.27 -1.82 3.40
CA GLU A 47 4.16 -0.85 3.45
C GLU A 47 4.01 -0.12 2.09
N THR A 48 5.11 0.41 1.55
CA THR A 48 5.11 1.10 0.25
C THR A 48 4.69 0.18 -0.90
N GLN A 49 5.16 -1.06 -0.90
CA GLN A 49 4.79 -2.04 -1.92
C GLN A 49 3.30 -2.39 -1.85
N ARG A 50 2.73 -2.53 -0.65
CA ARG A 50 1.29 -2.78 -0.47
C ARG A 50 0.45 -1.63 -1.03
N ILE A 51 0.83 -0.38 -0.74
CA ILE A 51 0.14 0.80 -1.26
C ILE A 51 0.22 0.85 -2.78
N ASN A 52 1.40 0.69 -3.35
CA ASN A 52 1.59 0.71 -4.81
C ASN A 52 0.82 -0.42 -5.50
N PHE A 53 0.80 -1.61 -4.93
CA PHE A 53 0.02 -2.73 -5.45
C PHE A 53 -1.48 -2.41 -5.45
N PHE A 54 -1.99 -1.86 -4.34
CA PHE A 54 -3.39 -1.43 -4.26
C PHE A 54 -3.72 -0.37 -5.30
N LEU A 55 -2.92 0.71 -5.40
CA LEU A 55 -3.16 1.81 -6.35
C LEU A 55 -3.17 1.33 -7.81
N ASN A 56 -2.23 0.45 -8.18
CA ASN A 56 -2.18 -0.15 -9.50
C ASN A 56 -3.40 -1.04 -9.77
N SER A 57 -3.80 -1.86 -8.79
CA SER A 57 -4.99 -2.70 -8.90
C SER A 57 -6.28 -1.87 -9.00
N PHE A 58 -6.40 -0.82 -8.19
CA PHE A 58 -7.52 0.12 -8.25
C PHE A 58 -7.63 0.76 -9.63
N SER A 59 -6.52 1.33 -10.14
CA SER A 59 -6.50 1.96 -11.46
C SER A 59 -6.89 0.97 -12.58
N ALA A 60 -6.31 -0.23 -12.56
CA ALA A 60 -6.62 -1.24 -13.58
C ALA A 60 -8.10 -1.67 -13.55
N ARG A 61 -8.68 -1.82 -12.35
CA ARG A 61 -10.08 -2.21 -12.16
C ARG A 61 -11.05 -1.10 -12.58
N MET A 62 -10.74 0.16 -12.28
CA MET A 62 -11.58 1.29 -12.70
C MET A 62 -11.71 1.39 -14.24
N LEU A 63 -10.72 0.91 -15.00
CA LEU A 63 -10.81 0.84 -16.46
C LEU A 63 -11.76 -0.26 -16.98
N CYS A 64 -12.15 -1.21 -16.11
CA CYS A 64 -13.05 -2.32 -16.45
C CYS A 64 -14.51 -2.08 -15.97
N VAL A 65 -14.84 -0.89 -15.49
CA VAL A 65 -16.17 -0.55 -14.96
C VAL A 65 -17.22 -0.64 -16.06
N VAL A 66 -18.36 -1.26 -15.73
CA VAL A 66 -19.55 -1.32 -16.58
C VAL A 66 -20.39 -0.05 -16.36
N PRO A 67 -20.49 0.86 -17.34
CA PRO A 67 -21.10 2.18 -17.14
C PRO A 67 -22.57 2.14 -16.73
N ASP A 68 -23.36 1.27 -17.36
CA ASP A 68 -24.83 1.25 -17.24
C ASP A 68 -25.32 0.29 -16.14
N SER A 69 -24.47 -0.07 -15.17
CA SER A 69 -24.85 -0.97 -14.10
C SER A 69 -25.59 -0.24 -12.98
N SER A 70 -26.73 -0.79 -12.55
CA SER A 70 -27.47 -0.35 -11.37
C SER A 70 -26.73 -0.65 -10.04
N ASN A 71 -25.67 -1.43 -10.09
CA ASN A 71 -24.83 -1.77 -8.92
C ASN A 71 -23.75 -0.72 -8.63
N ASN A 72 -23.61 0.29 -9.51
CA ASN A 72 -22.67 1.37 -9.30
C ASN A 72 -23.20 2.37 -8.26
N SER A 73 -22.36 2.68 -7.28
CA SER A 73 -22.65 3.66 -6.22
C SER A 73 -21.40 4.44 -5.87
N PHE A 74 -21.53 5.76 -5.75
CA PHE A 74 -20.42 6.68 -5.59
C PHE A 74 -20.60 7.58 -4.37
N GLN A 75 -19.87 7.33 -3.29
CA GLN A 75 -19.87 8.11 -2.05
C GLN A 75 -18.43 8.44 -1.65
N SER A 76 -18.23 9.50 -0.89
CA SER A 76 -16.90 9.95 -0.48
C SER A 76 -16.08 8.93 0.34
N ASN A 77 -16.75 8.05 1.08
CA ASN A 77 -16.14 7.01 1.91
C ASN A 77 -16.34 5.59 1.36
N GLU A 78 -17.13 5.45 0.29
CA GLU A 78 -17.46 4.15 -0.28
C GLU A 78 -17.73 4.24 -1.78
N ILE A 79 -17.13 3.34 -2.54
CA ILE A 79 -17.42 3.15 -3.96
C ILE A 79 -17.80 1.69 -4.18
N SER A 80 -18.94 1.48 -4.86
CA SER A 80 -19.30 0.17 -5.39
C SER A 80 -19.38 0.28 -6.91
N VAL A 81 -18.69 -0.61 -7.60
CA VAL A 81 -18.69 -0.65 -9.07
C VAL A 81 -18.82 -2.08 -9.58
N GLU A 82 -19.57 -2.24 -10.65
CA GLU A 82 -19.60 -3.49 -11.38
C GLU A 82 -18.52 -3.50 -12.44
N LEU A 83 -17.71 -4.55 -12.45
CA LEU A 83 -16.61 -4.75 -13.37
C LEU A 83 -16.89 -5.90 -14.33
N ASN A 84 -16.41 -5.76 -15.56
CA ASN A 84 -16.30 -6.86 -16.52
C ASN A 84 -14.82 -7.22 -16.67
N GLU A 85 -14.36 -8.16 -15.84
CA GLU A 85 -12.98 -8.59 -15.80
C GLU A 85 -12.86 -10.04 -16.29
N TYR A 86 -12.07 -10.28 -17.36
CA TYR A 86 -11.89 -11.62 -17.95
C TYR A 86 -13.17 -12.38 -18.28
N GLN A 87 -14.20 -11.69 -18.80
CA GLN A 87 -15.54 -12.23 -19.08
C GLN A 87 -16.34 -12.66 -17.83
N CYS A 88 -15.87 -12.29 -16.64
CA CYS A 88 -16.58 -12.47 -15.39
C CYS A 88 -17.10 -11.11 -14.90
N ARG A 89 -18.39 -11.07 -14.55
CA ARG A 89 -18.99 -9.87 -13.95
C ARG A 89 -18.90 -9.97 -12.43
N LYS A 90 -18.30 -8.96 -11.83
CA LYS A 90 -18.10 -8.86 -10.38
C LYS A 90 -18.52 -7.50 -9.89
N ILE A 91 -19.01 -7.42 -8.68
CA ILE A 91 -19.19 -6.16 -7.97
C ILE A 91 -18.00 -6.01 -7.02
N ILE A 92 -17.30 -4.88 -7.12
CA ILE A 92 -16.22 -4.54 -6.19
C ILE A 92 -16.63 -3.30 -5.41
N LYS A 93 -16.54 -3.43 -4.11
CA LYS A 93 -16.82 -2.37 -3.14
C LYS A 93 -15.53 -1.99 -2.42
N TYR A 94 -15.23 -0.72 -2.43
CA TYR A 94 -14.16 -0.11 -1.64
C TYR A 94 -14.80 0.70 -0.52
N SER A 95 -14.52 0.36 0.72
CA SER A 95 -15.07 1.07 1.89
C SER A 95 -13.96 1.54 2.84
N ALA A 96 -14.06 2.79 3.26
CA ALA A 96 -13.19 3.40 4.25
C ALA A 96 -13.91 3.39 5.61
N GLU A 97 -13.41 2.64 6.58
CA GLU A 97 -13.98 2.48 7.90
C GLU A 97 -13.04 3.00 8.97
N LEU A 98 -13.59 3.77 9.92
CA LEU A 98 -12.82 4.28 11.05
C LEU A 98 -12.58 3.14 12.05
N ASN A 99 -11.32 2.90 12.41
CA ASN A 99 -10.95 1.92 13.43
C ASN A 99 -10.98 2.53 14.86
N GLU A 100 -10.80 1.69 15.88
CA GLU A 100 -10.80 2.09 17.29
C GLU A 100 -9.71 3.14 17.64
N ASN A 101 -8.66 3.23 16.84
CA ASN A 101 -7.54 4.15 17.03
C ASN A 101 -7.77 5.51 16.35
N GLY A 102 -8.93 5.75 15.75
CA GLY A 102 -9.21 6.97 14.99
C GLY A 102 -8.49 7.06 13.65
N LYS A 103 -8.04 5.91 13.10
CA LYS A 103 -7.46 5.78 11.77
C LYS A 103 -8.44 5.07 10.83
N TYR A 104 -8.26 5.24 9.53
CA TYR A 104 -9.08 4.57 8.54
C TYR A 104 -8.46 3.25 8.07
N ASN A 105 -9.31 2.25 7.90
CA ASN A 105 -8.97 1.02 7.19
C ASN A 105 -9.72 1.02 5.87
N LEU A 106 -9.00 0.79 4.80
CA LEU A 106 -9.58 0.63 3.47
C LEU A 106 -9.79 -0.86 3.20
N THR A 107 -11.04 -1.27 3.10
CA THR A 107 -11.47 -2.64 2.85
C THR A 107 -11.96 -2.78 1.42
N VAL A 108 -11.61 -3.89 0.79
CA VAL A 108 -12.11 -4.27 -0.53
C VAL A 108 -12.98 -5.50 -0.36
N THR A 109 -14.21 -5.42 -0.87
CA THR A 109 -15.16 -6.53 -0.94
C THR A 109 -15.41 -6.86 -2.40
N GLU A 110 -15.21 -8.10 -2.78
CA GLU A 110 -15.45 -8.63 -4.12
C GLU A 110 -16.62 -9.61 -4.08
N LYS A 111 -17.64 -9.37 -4.88
CA LYS A 111 -18.79 -10.25 -5.03
C LYS A 111 -18.85 -10.76 -6.47
N ASP A 112 -18.77 -12.08 -6.65
CA ASP A 112 -19.03 -12.71 -7.94
C ASP A 112 -20.54 -12.79 -8.16
N ILE A 113 -21.03 -12.24 -9.29
CA ILE A 113 -22.47 -12.17 -9.58
C ILE A 113 -23.04 -13.54 -9.94
N PHE A 114 -22.24 -14.40 -10.57
CA PHE A 114 -22.70 -15.71 -11.04
C PHE A 114 -22.65 -16.77 -9.93
N LEU A 115 -21.59 -16.73 -9.10
CA LEU A 115 -21.38 -17.72 -8.03
C LEU A 115 -22.02 -17.30 -6.70
N ASP A 116 -22.50 -16.06 -6.61
CA ASP A 116 -23.04 -15.43 -5.38
C ASP A 116 -22.06 -15.59 -4.18
N THR A 117 -20.77 -15.56 -4.48
CA THR A 117 -19.71 -15.64 -3.47
C THR A 117 -19.17 -14.25 -3.19
N GLU A 118 -18.96 -13.96 -1.91
CA GLU A 118 -18.43 -12.66 -1.45
C GLU A 118 -17.18 -12.88 -0.64
N PHE A 119 -16.16 -12.07 -0.89
CA PHE A 119 -14.89 -12.10 -0.19
C PHE A 119 -14.43 -10.68 0.15
N SER A 120 -14.12 -10.44 1.43
CA SER A 120 -13.63 -9.14 1.93
C SER A 120 -12.24 -9.27 2.51
N TYR A 121 -11.40 -8.26 2.23
CA TYR A 121 -10.05 -8.19 2.80
C TYR A 121 -9.62 -6.73 3.04
N PRO A 122 -8.81 -6.49 4.09
CA PRO A 122 -8.22 -5.18 4.31
C PRO A 122 -7.11 -4.94 3.27
N ALA A 123 -7.26 -3.89 2.46
CA ALA A 123 -6.27 -3.51 1.46
C ALA A 123 -5.15 -2.67 2.07
N ILE A 124 -5.51 -1.64 2.84
CA ILE A 124 -4.58 -0.76 3.55
C ILE A 124 -5.17 -0.45 4.92
N THR A 125 -4.34 -0.46 5.95
CA THR A 125 -4.73 -0.15 7.32
C THR A 125 -3.99 1.07 7.87
N ASP A 126 -4.52 1.68 8.92
CA ASP A 126 -3.89 2.77 9.67
C ASP A 126 -3.63 4.05 8.85
N LEU A 127 -4.55 4.37 7.93
CA LEU A 127 -4.55 5.61 7.16
C LEU A 127 -5.02 6.80 8.01
N ASP A 128 -4.42 7.97 7.80
CA ASP A 128 -4.86 9.22 8.45
C ASP A 128 -6.18 9.70 7.84
N ASN A 129 -6.34 9.56 6.52
CA ASN A 129 -7.56 9.87 5.79
C ASN A 129 -7.67 9.03 4.51
N VAL A 130 -8.92 8.74 4.11
CA VAL A 130 -9.27 8.13 2.81
C VAL A 130 -10.48 8.86 2.27
N GLU A 131 -10.39 9.34 1.06
CA GLU A 131 -11.50 10.04 0.41
C GLU A 131 -11.57 9.67 -1.07
N PHE A 132 -12.77 9.42 -1.56
CA PHE A 132 -13.03 9.27 -2.98
C PHE A 132 -13.56 10.58 -3.56
N SER A 133 -13.11 10.89 -4.77
CA SER A 133 -13.56 12.07 -5.52
C SER A 133 -13.95 11.67 -6.94
N PHE A 134 -14.90 12.39 -7.50
CA PHE A 134 -15.54 12.09 -8.77
C PHE A 134 -15.40 13.27 -9.71
N PHE A 135 -15.04 13.02 -10.96
CA PHE A 135 -14.84 14.02 -11.99
C PHE A 135 -16.05 14.10 -12.93
N ASP A 136 -16.57 15.29 -13.13
CA ASP A 136 -17.75 15.53 -13.95
C ASP A 136 -17.45 16.08 -15.36
N GLY A 137 -16.16 16.12 -15.73
CA GLY A 137 -15.66 16.71 -16.97
C GLY A 137 -15.04 18.10 -16.77
N GLU A 138 -15.34 18.78 -15.67
CA GLU A 138 -14.81 20.12 -15.35
C GLU A 138 -14.14 20.18 -13.99
N THR A 139 -14.75 19.58 -12.95
CA THR A 139 -14.28 19.67 -11.56
C THR A 139 -14.34 18.33 -10.83
N TRP A 140 -13.53 18.21 -9.79
CA TRP A 140 -13.56 17.09 -8.85
C TRP A 140 -14.49 17.41 -7.68
N ALA A 141 -15.45 16.52 -7.40
CA ALA A 141 -16.37 16.62 -6.27
C ALA A 141 -16.29 15.36 -5.38
N THR A 142 -16.54 15.51 -4.08
CA THR A 142 -16.60 14.39 -3.12
C THR A 142 -17.99 13.77 -2.99
N LEU A 143 -18.99 14.45 -3.52
CA LEU A 143 -20.37 13.97 -3.60
C LEU A 143 -20.75 13.80 -5.07
N TRP A 144 -21.39 12.65 -5.37
CA TRP A 144 -21.91 12.36 -6.69
C TRP A 144 -23.41 12.10 -6.58
N ASP A 145 -24.19 13.06 -7.02
CA ASP A 145 -25.66 13.06 -6.96
C ASP A 145 -26.32 12.89 -8.35
N LYS A 146 -25.50 12.58 -9.38
CA LYS A 146 -25.95 12.40 -10.76
C LYS A 146 -26.29 10.93 -11.01
N ASP A 147 -27.33 10.69 -11.82
CA ASP A 147 -27.71 9.35 -12.27
C ASP A 147 -26.72 8.74 -13.29
N THR A 148 -25.73 9.50 -13.69
CA THR A 148 -24.69 9.06 -14.64
C THR A 148 -23.41 8.66 -13.91
N ILE A 149 -22.62 7.83 -14.55
CA ILE A 149 -21.28 7.50 -14.04
C ILE A 149 -20.36 8.73 -14.18
N PRO A 150 -19.44 8.98 -13.22
CA PRO A 150 -18.45 10.05 -13.35
C PRO A 150 -17.46 9.78 -14.50
N GLU A 151 -16.95 10.84 -15.13
CA GLU A 151 -15.91 10.71 -16.18
C GLU A 151 -14.56 10.27 -15.60
N GLY A 152 -14.33 10.46 -14.32
CA GLY A 152 -13.15 10.00 -13.60
C GLY A 152 -13.43 9.75 -12.12
N ILE A 153 -12.66 8.86 -11.53
CA ILE A 153 -12.69 8.53 -10.11
C ILE A 153 -11.28 8.74 -9.57
N ALA A 154 -11.16 9.42 -8.44
CA ALA A 154 -9.88 9.54 -7.75
C ALA A 154 -9.99 9.01 -6.33
N ILE A 155 -8.90 8.43 -5.85
CA ILE A 155 -8.71 8.10 -4.46
C ILE A 155 -7.62 8.98 -3.86
N THR A 156 -7.92 9.58 -2.72
CA THR A 156 -6.95 10.30 -1.88
C THR A 156 -6.63 9.46 -0.66
N LEU A 157 -5.37 9.17 -0.44
CA LEU A 157 -4.87 8.47 0.75
C LEU A 157 -3.92 9.39 1.50
N GLU A 158 -4.11 9.52 2.81
CA GLU A 158 -3.19 10.26 3.68
C GLU A 158 -2.55 9.29 4.69
N ILE A 159 -1.20 9.26 4.71
CA ILE A 159 -0.42 8.35 5.54
C ILE A 159 0.78 9.12 6.11
N LYS A 160 0.90 9.23 7.43
CA LYS A 160 2.08 9.83 8.10
C LYS A 160 2.51 11.17 7.48
N ASN A 161 1.57 12.07 7.25
CA ASN A 161 1.76 13.40 6.61
C ASN A 161 2.08 13.35 5.11
N SER A 162 1.98 12.22 4.45
CA SER A 162 2.08 12.09 3.01
C SER A 162 0.70 11.96 2.41
N LYS A 163 0.39 12.77 1.39
CA LYS A 163 -0.87 12.73 0.65
C LYS A 163 -0.62 12.17 -0.74
N ILE A 164 -1.35 11.11 -1.08
CA ILE A 164 -1.32 10.48 -2.40
C ILE A 164 -2.68 10.73 -3.04
N PHE A 165 -2.70 11.35 -4.20
CA PHE A 165 -3.89 11.53 -5.03
C PHE A 165 -3.72 10.76 -6.32
N LEU A 166 -4.59 9.77 -6.57
CA LEU A 166 -4.58 8.95 -7.78
C LEU A 166 -5.87 9.17 -8.56
N PRO A 167 -5.86 10.00 -9.62
CA PRO A 167 -6.98 10.12 -10.54
C PRO A 167 -6.95 8.99 -11.56
N VAL A 168 -8.13 8.45 -11.89
CA VAL A 168 -8.34 7.47 -12.96
C VAL A 168 -9.48 7.98 -13.83
N ASN A 169 -9.21 8.25 -15.10
CA ASN A 169 -10.24 8.61 -16.07
C ASN A 169 -10.95 7.34 -16.53
N LEU A 170 -12.26 7.35 -16.49
CA LEU A 170 -13.09 6.27 -17.03
C LEU A 170 -13.29 6.51 -18.52
N ASP A 171 -12.82 5.59 -19.35
CA ASP A 171 -13.00 5.70 -20.82
C ASP A 171 -14.41 5.24 -21.22
N ILE A 172 -15.42 6.07 -20.90
CA ILE A 172 -16.84 5.77 -21.15
C ILE A 172 -17.16 5.84 -22.64
N LYS A 173 -16.37 6.55 -23.44
CA LYS A 173 -16.65 6.80 -24.85
C LYS A 173 -16.44 5.59 -25.76
N SER A 174 -15.63 4.62 -25.34
CA SER A 174 -15.38 3.39 -26.11
C SER A 174 -16.49 2.34 -25.99
N ALA A 175 -17.32 2.40 -24.94
CA ALA A 175 -18.37 1.40 -24.68
C ALA A 175 -19.67 1.64 -25.46
N GLN A 176 -19.87 2.82 -26.07
CA GLN A 176 -21.08 3.16 -26.83
C GLN A 176 -21.02 2.85 -28.34
N GLN A 177 -19.93 2.22 -28.82
CA GLN A 177 -19.72 1.93 -30.24
C GLN A 177 -19.72 0.42 -30.59
N THR A 178 -20.29 -0.42 -29.76
CA THR A 178 -20.46 -1.86 -30.09
C THR A 178 -21.95 -2.25 -30.00
#